data_bab6239cce07f808a28eef82cbe6545d
#
_entry.id   bab6239cce07f808a28eef82cbe6545d
#
_cell.length_a   1.000
_cell.length_b   1.000
_cell.length_c   1.000
_cell.angle_alpha   90.00
_cell.angle_beta   90.00
_cell.angle_gamma   90.00
#
_symmetry.space_group_name_H-M   'P 1'
#
loop_
_entity.id
_entity.type
_entity.pdbx_description
1 polymer ?
#
loop_
_entity_poly.entity_id
_entity_poly.type
_entity_poly.pdbx_seq_one_letter_code
_entity_poly.pdbx_strand_id
1 'polypeptide(L)'
;PEWFRDAKFGIWSHWGPQAVPRQGDWYARKLYIADDYNRKTGQKLNKPNPAYTYHTKHYGHPSEFGFKDIIPLWKAEKFDPEALMTLYKRVGAKYFVSMGVHHDNFFLWNSKLHRWNSVNMGPKRDIVLEWQKAAKKEGLKFGVSEHLGASYTWYQTAKGADTKGPKKGVPYDGNNPEYQDLYHKKLTIGSPDDWYTTDPELQKEWYVRIKELVDMYHPDLLYTDGSIPFNNEVGRSMIACLLYTSPSP
;
A
#
# COMPACT_ATOMS: atom_id res chain seq x y z
N PRO A 1 2.16 -15.96 -19.36
CA PRO A 1 1.92 -15.56 -20.75
C PRO A 1 3.23 -15.37 -21.50
N GLU A 2 3.24 -15.65 -22.79
CA GLU A 2 4.44 -15.50 -23.63
C GLU A 2 4.94 -14.06 -23.65
N TRP A 3 4.03 -13.09 -23.75
CA TRP A 3 4.40 -11.68 -23.77
C TRP A 3 5.25 -11.29 -22.57
N PHE A 4 4.98 -11.81 -21.37
CA PHE A 4 5.72 -11.50 -20.15
C PHE A 4 7.11 -12.15 -20.16
N ARG A 5 7.18 -13.41 -20.62
CA ARG A 5 8.46 -14.12 -20.79
C ARG A 5 9.39 -13.38 -21.77
N ASP A 6 8.81 -12.83 -22.84
CA ASP A 6 9.58 -12.20 -23.92
C ASP A 6 9.84 -10.71 -23.70
N ALA A 7 9.07 -10.06 -22.80
CA ALA A 7 9.18 -8.63 -22.51
C ALA A 7 10.55 -8.24 -21.90
N LYS A 8 11.14 -9.07 -21.05
CA LYS A 8 12.44 -8.91 -20.39
C LYS A 8 12.62 -7.65 -19.55
N PHE A 9 12.04 -6.50 -19.95
CA PHE A 9 12.20 -5.23 -19.27
C PHE A 9 10.87 -4.52 -19.08
N GLY A 10 10.56 -4.22 -17.82
CA GLY A 10 9.42 -3.40 -17.39
C GLY A 10 9.83 -2.41 -16.32
N ILE A 11 8.98 -1.43 -16.08
CA ILE A 11 9.19 -0.41 -15.05
C ILE A 11 8.03 -0.47 -14.07
N TRP A 12 8.33 -0.27 -12.79
CA TRP A 12 7.37 -0.26 -11.71
C TRP A 12 7.42 1.06 -10.95
N SER A 13 6.25 1.65 -10.72
CA SER A 13 6.09 2.83 -9.86
C SER A 13 5.65 2.40 -8.46
N HIS A 14 6.58 2.46 -7.51
CA HIS A 14 6.32 2.27 -6.08
C HIS A 14 6.15 3.63 -5.40
N TRP A 15 4.97 4.23 -5.53
CA TRP A 15 4.73 5.63 -5.23
C TRP A 15 3.37 5.87 -4.57
N GLY A 16 3.30 6.76 -3.60
CA GLY A 16 2.08 7.08 -2.85
C GLY A 16 2.34 8.12 -1.75
N PRO A 17 1.48 8.25 -0.72
CA PRO A 17 1.61 9.25 0.34
C PRO A 17 2.93 9.23 1.10
N GLN A 18 3.63 8.08 1.17
CA GLN A 18 4.96 7.97 1.76
C GLN A 18 6.02 8.86 1.07
N ALA A 19 5.73 9.36 -0.13
CA ALA A 19 6.59 10.31 -0.84
C ALA A 19 6.61 11.71 -0.19
N VAL A 20 5.64 12.03 0.65
CA VAL A 20 5.59 13.34 1.37
C VAL A 20 6.74 13.45 2.36
N PRO A 21 6.88 12.54 3.35
CA PRO A 21 7.97 12.61 4.32
C PRO A 21 9.33 12.18 3.75
N ARG A 22 9.35 11.37 2.69
CA ARG A 22 10.58 10.81 2.08
C ARG A 22 11.46 10.07 3.09
N GLN A 23 10.85 9.32 4.00
CA GLN A 23 11.53 8.53 5.04
C GLN A 23 11.39 7.02 4.82
N GLY A 24 11.32 6.61 3.56
CA GLY A 24 11.16 5.22 3.12
C GLY A 24 9.70 4.80 2.98
N ASP A 25 9.51 3.69 2.27
CA ASP A 25 8.20 3.14 1.91
C ASP A 25 7.38 2.63 3.11
N TRP A 26 8.04 2.19 4.17
CA TRP A 26 7.42 1.73 5.40
C TRP A 26 7.15 2.84 6.42
N TYR A 27 7.17 4.09 5.99
CA TYR A 27 6.97 5.23 6.88
C TYR A 27 5.69 5.13 7.70
N ALA A 28 4.57 4.77 7.08
CA ALA A 28 3.27 4.67 7.74
C ALA A 28 3.23 3.68 8.92
N ARG A 29 4.08 2.64 8.91
CA ARG A 29 4.30 1.74 10.06
C ARG A 29 5.28 2.33 11.06
N LYS A 30 6.42 2.83 10.55
CA LYS A 30 7.59 3.17 11.37
C LYS A 30 7.41 4.44 12.19
N LEU A 31 6.53 5.36 11.75
CA LEU A 31 6.19 6.56 12.51
C LEU A 31 5.52 6.27 13.87
N TYR A 32 5.02 5.04 14.07
CA TYR A 32 4.40 4.57 15.32
C TYR A 32 5.34 3.71 16.19
N ILE A 33 6.63 3.70 15.91
CA ILE A 33 7.60 2.88 16.63
C ILE A 33 8.50 3.78 17.51
N ALA A 34 8.01 4.15 18.70
CA ALA A 34 8.77 4.92 19.68
C ALA A 34 9.92 4.12 20.33
N ASP A 35 9.75 2.80 20.45
CA ASP A 35 10.78 1.87 20.94
C ASP A 35 11.09 0.85 19.84
N ASP A 36 12.17 1.06 19.10
CA ASP A 36 12.56 0.21 17.96
C ASP A 36 13.20 -1.11 18.43
N TYR A 37 13.14 -2.11 17.57
CA TYR A 37 13.68 -3.43 17.82
C TYR A 37 14.34 -4.03 16.57
N ASN A 38 15.30 -4.91 16.80
CA ASN A 38 15.91 -5.69 15.72
C ASN A 38 14.90 -6.77 15.27
N ARG A 39 14.41 -6.69 14.05
CA ARG A 39 13.39 -7.60 13.51
C ARG A 39 13.81 -9.06 13.44
N LYS A 40 15.13 -9.33 13.28
CA LYS A 40 15.64 -10.70 13.20
C LYS A 40 15.75 -11.38 14.56
N THR A 41 16.06 -10.60 15.60
CA THR A 41 16.35 -11.14 16.94
C THR A 41 15.29 -10.79 17.97
N GLY A 42 14.35 -9.90 17.66
CA GLY A 42 13.38 -9.34 18.61
C GLY A 42 13.99 -8.41 19.66
N GLN A 43 15.32 -8.19 19.63
CA GLN A 43 16.02 -7.39 20.63
C GLN A 43 15.59 -5.93 20.56
N LYS A 44 15.16 -5.37 21.70
CA LYS A 44 14.86 -3.93 21.83
C LYS A 44 16.12 -3.10 21.64
N LEU A 45 16.06 -2.06 20.82
CA LEU A 45 17.19 -1.18 20.52
C LEU A 45 17.30 -0.01 21.52
N ASN A 46 16.33 0.14 22.43
CA ASN A 46 16.23 1.23 23.43
C ASN A 46 16.29 2.64 22.81
N LYS A 47 15.90 2.78 21.57
CA LYS A 47 15.82 4.05 20.85
C LYS A 47 14.60 4.05 19.93
N PRO A 48 14.04 5.24 19.60
CA PRO A 48 12.97 5.33 18.64
C PRO A 48 13.44 4.97 17.23
N ASN A 49 12.51 4.53 16.38
CA ASN A 49 12.77 4.40 14.96
C ASN A 49 13.08 5.79 14.34
N PRO A 50 14.01 5.90 13.41
CA PRO A 50 14.30 7.18 12.75
C PRO A 50 13.07 7.87 12.14
N ALA A 51 12.11 7.11 11.59
CA ALA A 51 10.86 7.65 11.05
C ALA A 51 9.97 8.24 12.15
N TYR A 52 9.90 7.63 13.35
CA TYR A 52 9.21 8.20 14.52
C TYR A 52 9.86 9.52 14.95
N THR A 53 11.19 9.55 15.07
CA THR A 53 11.93 10.76 15.43
C THR A 53 11.73 11.89 14.41
N TYR A 54 11.78 11.56 13.13
CA TYR A 54 11.52 12.50 12.07
C TYR A 54 10.07 13.03 12.15
N HIS A 55 9.10 12.12 12.32
CA HIS A 55 7.68 12.45 12.37
C HIS A 55 7.36 13.40 13.51
N THR A 56 7.78 13.06 14.72
CA THR A 56 7.54 13.88 15.93
C THR A 56 8.15 15.27 15.83
N LYS A 57 9.30 15.38 15.16
CA LYS A 57 9.98 16.67 14.94
C LYS A 57 9.26 17.57 13.91
N HIS A 58 8.69 17.00 12.86
CA HIS A 58 8.19 17.76 11.70
C HIS A 58 6.68 17.88 11.64
N TYR A 59 5.95 16.93 12.22
CA TYR A 59 4.49 16.85 12.13
C TYR A 59 3.81 16.82 13.51
N GLY A 60 4.52 16.43 14.55
CA GLY A 60 3.98 16.27 15.88
C GLY A 60 3.84 14.81 16.31
N HIS A 61 3.25 14.58 17.48
CA HIS A 61 3.12 13.25 18.03
C HIS A 61 2.05 12.42 17.31
N PRO A 62 2.25 11.09 17.07
CA PRO A 62 1.30 10.25 16.34
C PRO A 62 -0.09 10.08 16.99
N SER A 63 -0.31 10.56 18.21
CA SER A 63 -1.65 10.65 18.81
C SER A 63 -2.46 11.84 18.31
N GLU A 64 -1.80 12.84 17.73
CA GLU A 64 -2.41 14.11 17.30
C GLU A 64 -2.34 14.26 15.77
N PHE A 65 -1.21 13.92 15.21
CA PHE A 65 -0.96 13.94 13.77
C PHE A 65 -0.36 12.59 13.36
N GLY A 66 -1.09 11.77 12.64
CA GLY A 66 -0.65 10.45 12.21
C GLY A 66 -0.59 10.30 10.70
N PHE A 67 -0.57 9.06 10.20
CA PHE A 67 -0.48 8.86 8.75
C PHE A 67 -1.72 9.35 7.99
N LYS A 68 -2.90 9.29 8.60
CA LYS A 68 -4.14 9.86 8.04
C LYS A 68 -3.99 11.35 7.66
N ASP A 69 -3.13 12.08 8.38
CA ASP A 69 -2.88 13.52 8.16
C ASP A 69 -1.77 13.75 7.13
N ILE A 70 -0.92 12.76 6.87
CA ILE A 70 0.06 12.77 5.78
C ILE A 70 -0.62 12.58 4.42
N ILE A 71 -1.63 11.71 4.35
CA ILE A 71 -2.34 11.38 3.10
C ILE A 71 -2.82 12.64 2.35
N PRO A 72 -3.53 13.60 2.96
CA PRO A 72 -4.01 14.79 2.24
C PRO A 72 -2.90 15.75 1.80
N LEU A 73 -1.68 15.61 2.33
CA LEU A 73 -0.52 16.40 1.92
C LEU A 73 0.10 15.91 0.60
N TRP A 74 -0.17 14.67 0.21
CA TRP A 74 0.28 14.14 -1.07
C TRP A 74 -0.59 14.65 -2.21
N LYS A 75 -0.10 15.64 -2.97
CA LYS A 75 -0.88 16.30 -4.04
C LYS A 75 -0.58 15.78 -5.43
N ALA A 76 0.54 15.08 -5.62
CA ALA A 76 0.99 14.59 -6.93
C ALA A 76 1.02 15.68 -8.02
N GLU A 77 1.39 16.90 -7.68
CA GLU A 77 1.30 18.11 -8.54
C GLU A 77 2.11 17.99 -9.84
N LYS A 78 3.24 17.26 -9.77
CA LYS A 78 4.13 17.03 -10.92
C LYS A 78 3.88 15.71 -11.63
N PHE A 79 2.75 15.07 -11.35
CA PHE A 79 2.42 13.77 -11.94
C PHE A 79 1.97 13.96 -13.39
N ASP A 80 2.84 13.60 -14.33
CA ASP A 80 2.60 13.57 -15.77
C ASP A 80 2.83 12.13 -16.28
N PRO A 81 1.79 11.29 -16.26
CA PRO A 81 1.92 9.91 -16.69
C PRO A 81 2.22 9.77 -18.19
N GLU A 82 1.77 10.69 -19.05
CA GLU A 82 2.03 10.61 -20.49
C GLU A 82 3.50 10.85 -20.79
N ALA A 83 4.09 11.92 -20.25
CA ALA A 83 5.51 12.20 -20.44
C ALA A 83 6.39 11.05 -19.92
N LEU A 84 6.03 10.47 -18.75
CA LEU A 84 6.75 9.34 -18.17
C LEU A 84 6.63 8.07 -19.02
N MET A 85 5.43 7.75 -19.54
CA MET A 85 5.25 6.57 -20.39
C MET A 85 6.01 6.70 -21.73
N THR A 86 6.00 7.88 -22.34
CA THR A 86 6.80 8.15 -23.52
C THR A 86 8.31 7.94 -23.25
N LEU A 87 8.80 8.41 -22.09
CA LEU A 87 10.17 8.16 -21.67
C LEU A 87 10.44 6.66 -21.47
N TYR A 88 9.56 5.94 -20.78
CA TYR A 88 9.74 4.52 -20.50
C TYR A 88 9.71 3.68 -21.79
N LYS A 89 8.84 4.00 -22.72
CA LYS A 89 8.83 3.38 -24.05
C LYS A 89 10.14 3.61 -24.79
N ARG A 90 10.64 4.84 -24.78
CA ARG A 90 11.89 5.23 -25.45
C ARG A 90 13.10 4.47 -24.91
N VAL A 91 13.17 4.20 -23.59
CA VAL A 91 14.24 3.40 -22.99
C VAL A 91 14.03 1.89 -23.11
N GLY A 92 13.00 1.44 -23.83
CA GLY A 92 12.80 0.05 -24.19
C GLY A 92 11.87 -0.76 -23.28
N ALA A 93 11.17 -0.13 -22.32
CA ALA A 93 10.19 -0.84 -21.52
C ALA A 93 9.09 -1.47 -22.38
N LYS A 94 8.63 -2.66 -21.99
CA LYS A 94 7.57 -3.42 -22.65
C LYS A 94 6.29 -3.44 -21.82
N TYR A 95 6.40 -3.24 -20.52
CA TYR A 95 5.27 -3.13 -19.61
C TYR A 95 5.57 -2.13 -18.48
N PHE A 96 4.52 -1.67 -17.85
CA PHE A 96 4.57 -0.80 -16.69
C PHE A 96 3.65 -1.34 -15.60
N VAL A 97 4.09 -1.27 -14.35
CA VAL A 97 3.29 -1.67 -13.18
C VAL A 97 3.04 -0.46 -12.30
N SER A 98 1.77 -0.09 -12.14
CA SER A 98 1.35 0.91 -11.16
C SER A 98 1.16 0.26 -9.79
N MET A 99 1.61 0.90 -8.73
CA MET A 99 1.09 0.55 -7.42
C MET A 99 -0.41 0.85 -7.37
N GLY A 100 -1.22 -0.14 -6.97
CA GLY A 100 -2.63 0.05 -6.64
C GLY A 100 -2.79 0.44 -5.17
N VAL A 101 -2.15 -0.32 -4.28
CA VAL A 101 -2.16 -0.08 -2.83
C VAL A 101 -0.88 -0.59 -2.20
N HIS A 102 -0.33 0.19 -1.27
CA HIS A 102 0.76 -0.23 -0.38
C HIS A 102 0.19 -0.86 0.91
N HIS A 103 1.05 -1.31 1.82
CA HIS A 103 0.63 -1.79 3.15
C HIS A 103 -0.07 -0.72 3.99
N ASP A 104 0.00 0.53 3.59
CA ASP A 104 -0.63 1.69 4.25
C ASP A 104 -2.14 1.79 4.04
N ASN A 105 -2.72 0.84 3.28
CA ASN A 105 -4.15 0.75 3.03
C ASN A 105 -4.74 2.02 2.36
N PHE A 106 -3.92 2.81 1.67
CA PHE A 106 -4.38 3.93 0.86
C PHE A 106 -4.44 3.54 -0.61
N PHE A 107 -5.64 3.59 -1.20
CA PHE A 107 -5.89 3.11 -2.55
C PHE A 107 -5.60 4.17 -3.60
N LEU A 108 -4.87 3.82 -4.64
CA LEU A 108 -4.53 4.74 -5.73
C LEU A 108 -5.55 4.72 -6.88
N TRP A 109 -6.71 4.12 -6.68
CA TRP A 109 -7.81 4.05 -7.65
C TRP A 109 -9.13 4.56 -7.06
N ASN A 110 -10.12 4.76 -7.92
CA ASN A 110 -11.46 5.22 -7.54
C ASN A 110 -12.30 4.10 -6.89
N SER A 111 -11.85 3.62 -5.76
CA SER A 111 -12.57 2.57 -5.02
C SER A 111 -13.96 3.03 -4.57
N LYS A 112 -14.96 2.15 -4.70
CA LYS A 112 -16.29 2.29 -4.14
C LYS A 112 -16.42 1.61 -2.76
N LEU A 113 -15.45 0.78 -2.42
CA LEU A 113 -15.44 -0.03 -1.19
C LEU A 113 -14.63 0.63 -0.07
N HIS A 114 -13.77 1.59 -0.40
CA HIS A 114 -12.84 2.18 0.55
C HIS A 114 -12.71 3.70 0.37
N ARG A 115 -13.02 4.46 1.42
CA ARG A 115 -12.98 5.94 1.35
C ARG A 115 -11.59 6.53 1.28
N TRP A 116 -10.57 5.81 1.80
CA TRP A 116 -9.18 6.25 1.78
C TRP A 116 -8.54 5.96 0.42
N ASN A 117 -8.86 6.80 -0.55
CA ASN A 117 -8.36 6.65 -1.92
C ASN A 117 -7.97 7.99 -2.55
N SER A 118 -7.15 7.91 -3.59
CA SER A 118 -6.55 9.07 -4.26
C SER A 118 -7.55 9.98 -5.00
N VAL A 119 -8.78 9.53 -5.22
CA VAL A 119 -9.85 10.36 -5.80
C VAL A 119 -10.55 11.16 -4.71
N ASN A 120 -10.77 10.57 -3.53
CA ASN A 120 -11.44 11.22 -2.43
C ASN A 120 -10.55 12.21 -1.69
N MET A 121 -9.22 11.97 -1.64
CA MET A 121 -8.28 12.80 -0.88
C MET A 121 -6.89 12.83 -1.54
N GLY A 122 -6.04 13.70 -1.03
CA GLY A 122 -4.71 13.88 -1.60
C GLY A 122 -4.75 14.50 -2.99
N PRO A 123 -4.34 13.78 -4.04
CA PRO A 123 -4.24 14.32 -5.41
C PRO A 123 -5.60 14.56 -6.08
N LYS A 124 -6.70 13.99 -5.58
CA LYS A 124 -8.03 14.06 -6.21
C LYS A 124 -8.06 13.50 -7.63
N ARG A 125 -7.29 12.45 -7.87
CA ARG A 125 -7.08 11.83 -9.19
C ARG A 125 -7.11 10.32 -9.05
N ASP A 126 -7.58 9.63 -10.09
CA ASP A 126 -7.47 8.18 -10.22
C ASP A 126 -6.10 7.83 -10.82
N ILE A 127 -5.11 7.64 -9.95
CA ILE A 127 -3.72 7.43 -10.33
C ILE A 127 -3.55 6.16 -11.18
N VAL A 128 -4.24 5.08 -10.81
CA VAL A 128 -4.17 3.80 -11.55
C VAL A 128 -4.74 3.96 -12.96
N LEU A 129 -5.89 4.63 -13.10
CA LEU A 129 -6.51 4.88 -14.41
C LEU A 129 -5.62 5.74 -15.31
N GLU A 130 -5.03 6.78 -14.75
CA GLU A 130 -4.18 7.69 -15.52
C GLU A 130 -2.91 6.98 -16.02
N TRP A 131 -2.26 6.18 -15.17
CA TRP A 131 -1.15 5.31 -15.59
C TRP A 131 -1.57 4.33 -16.68
N GLN A 132 -2.73 3.67 -16.50
CA GLN A 132 -3.24 2.71 -17.49
C GLN A 132 -3.47 3.35 -18.85
N LYS A 133 -4.14 4.52 -18.88
CA LYS A 133 -4.39 5.24 -20.12
C LYS A 133 -3.10 5.61 -20.85
N ALA A 134 -2.12 6.14 -20.10
CA ALA A 134 -0.83 6.50 -20.67
C ALA A 134 -0.05 5.28 -21.18
N ALA A 135 -0.04 4.16 -20.43
CA ALA A 135 0.61 2.93 -20.86
C ALA A 135 -0.02 2.37 -22.14
N LYS A 136 -1.35 2.32 -22.21
CA LYS A 136 -2.09 1.86 -23.41
C LYS A 136 -1.81 2.74 -24.62
N LYS A 137 -1.72 4.07 -24.45
CA LYS A 137 -1.40 5.03 -25.52
C LYS A 137 -0.02 4.74 -26.14
N GLU A 138 0.95 4.36 -25.34
CA GLU A 138 2.30 3.99 -25.78
C GLU A 138 2.44 2.50 -26.19
N GLY A 139 1.36 1.73 -26.15
CA GLY A 139 1.38 0.30 -26.47
C GLY A 139 2.17 -0.55 -25.47
N LEU A 140 2.25 -0.11 -24.21
CA LEU A 140 2.83 -0.90 -23.12
C LEU A 140 1.76 -1.78 -22.48
N LYS A 141 2.15 -2.99 -22.08
CA LYS A 141 1.34 -3.81 -21.18
C LYS A 141 1.22 -3.13 -19.82
N PHE A 142 0.06 -3.27 -19.18
CA PHE A 142 -0.23 -2.59 -17.92
C PHE A 142 -0.47 -3.58 -16.79
N GLY A 143 0.29 -3.43 -15.71
CA GLY A 143 0.12 -4.18 -14.47
C GLY A 143 -0.27 -3.29 -13.30
N VAL A 144 -0.76 -3.94 -12.25
CA VAL A 144 -0.95 -3.31 -10.93
C VAL A 144 -0.24 -4.13 -9.85
N SER A 145 0.24 -3.46 -8.81
CA SER A 145 0.76 -4.13 -7.63
C SER A 145 -0.12 -3.85 -6.42
N GLU A 146 -0.32 -4.89 -5.61
CA GLU A 146 -1.02 -4.82 -4.34
C GLU A 146 -0.12 -5.31 -3.21
N HIS A 147 -0.17 -4.63 -2.07
CA HIS A 147 0.52 -4.98 -0.84
C HIS A 147 -0.47 -5.08 0.33
N LEU A 148 -1.76 -5.07 0.03
CA LEU A 148 -2.83 -5.02 1.01
C LEU A 148 -2.89 -6.29 1.86
N GLY A 149 -2.49 -7.45 1.31
CA GLY A 149 -2.53 -8.72 2.03
C GLY A 149 -1.80 -8.70 3.37
N ALA A 150 -0.68 -7.99 3.45
CA ALA A 150 0.07 -7.83 4.69
C ALA A 150 -0.37 -6.65 5.56
N SER A 151 -1.22 -5.74 5.06
CA SER A 151 -1.60 -4.51 5.75
C SER A 151 -2.21 -4.74 7.13
N TYR A 152 -2.99 -5.78 7.29
CA TYR A 152 -3.74 -6.08 8.52
C TYR A 152 -2.84 -6.31 9.75
N THR A 153 -1.74 -6.98 9.58
CA THR A 153 -0.73 -7.21 10.62
C THR A 153 0.27 -6.06 10.69
N TRP A 154 0.67 -5.57 9.53
CA TRP A 154 1.67 -4.51 9.35
C TRP A 154 1.28 -3.20 10.06
N TYR A 155 0.00 -2.84 10.06
CA TYR A 155 -0.51 -1.59 10.66
C TYR A 155 -0.74 -1.67 12.17
N GLN A 156 -0.52 -2.82 12.81
CA GLN A 156 -0.76 -2.97 14.26
C GLN A 156 0.17 -2.11 15.13
N THR A 157 1.26 -1.57 14.59
CA THR A 157 2.08 -0.57 15.30
C THR A 157 1.29 0.71 15.62
N ALA A 158 0.33 1.09 14.79
CA ALA A 158 -0.55 2.23 15.03
C ALA A 158 -1.53 2.03 16.21
N LYS A 159 -1.66 0.79 16.73
CA LYS A 159 -2.46 0.46 17.92
C LYS A 159 -1.70 0.63 19.24
N GLY A 160 -0.45 1.05 19.18
CA GLY A 160 0.42 1.26 20.33
C GLY A 160 0.26 2.63 21.00
N ALA A 161 1.20 2.89 21.89
CA ALA A 161 1.43 4.15 22.58
C ALA A 161 2.90 4.25 22.94
N ASP A 162 3.38 5.44 23.27
CA ASP A 162 4.72 5.61 23.83
C ASP A 162 4.87 4.90 25.17
N THR A 163 6.00 4.24 25.38
CA THR A 163 6.33 3.59 26.66
C THR A 163 7.08 4.52 27.60
N LYS A 164 7.62 5.64 27.09
CA LYS A 164 8.43 6.63 27.82
C LYS A 164 8.10 8.06 27.40
N GLY A 165 8.61 9.02 28.15
CA GLY A 165 8.51 10.44 27.78
C GLY A 165 7.17 11.09 28.13
N PRO A 166 6.96 12.36 27.69
CA PRO A 166 5.79 13.16 28.07
C PRO A 166 4.45 12.62 27.59
N LYS A 167 4.44 11.85 26.52
CA LYS A 167 3.25 11.23 25.92
C LYS A 167 3.11 9.74 26.28
N LYS A 168 3.82 9.27 27.33
CA LYS A 168 3.73 7.87 27.78
C LYS A 168 2.29 7.43 27.98
N GLY A 169 1.90 6.32 27.38
CA GLY A 169 0.58 5.72 27.49
C GLY A 169 -0.53 6.43 26.72
N VAL A 170 -0.23 7.54 26.04
CA VAL A 170 -1.21 8.20 25.17
C VAL A 170 -1.36 7.37 23.88
N PRO A 171 -2.55 6.82 23.59
CA PRO A 171 -2.75 5.98 22.41
C PRO A 171 -2.49 6.76 21.13
N TYR A 172 -1.85 6.12 20.16
CA TYR A 172 -1.71 6.67 18.81
C TYR A 172 -3.08 6.77 18.12
N ASP A 173 -3.18 7.63 17.10
CA ASP A 173 -4.41 7.90 16.35
C ASP A 173 -5.02 6.66 15.68
N GLY A 174 -4.21 5.64 15.40
CA GLY A 174 -4.68 4.34 14.92
C GLY A 174 -5.64 3.62 15.88
N ASN A 175 -5.71 4.02 17.17
CA ASN A 175 -6.69 3.50 18.11
C ASN A 175 -8.07 4.18 17.99
N ASN A 176 -8.17 5.32 17.31
CA ASN A 176 -9.43 6.03 17.16
C ASN A 176 -10.42 5.19 16.34
N PRO A 177 -11.64 4.92 16.86
CA PRO A 177 -12.68 4.15 16.15
C PRO A 177 -13.06 4.71 14.79
N GLU A 178 -12.97 6.02 14.60
CA GLU A 178 -13.31 6.71 13.35
C GLU A 178 -12.40 6.33 12.17
N TYR A 179 -11.16 5.88 12.44
CA TYR A 179 -10.15 5.62 11.42
C TYR A 179 -9.77 4.13 11.30
N GLN A 180 -10.62 3.23 11.83
CA GLN A 180 -10.36 1.78 11.78
C GLN A 180 -10.44 1.23 10.34
N ASP A 181 -11.10 1.92 9.45
CA ASP A 181 -11.11 1.59 8.03
C ASP A 181 -9.76 1.86 7.33
N LEU A 182 -8.94 2.81 7.84
CA LEU A 182 -7.55 3.01 7.39
C LEU A 182 -6.58 2.09 8.15
N TYR A 183 -6.61 2.15 9.47
CA TYR A 183 -5.60 1.51 10.35
C TYR A 183 -5.93 0.05 10.68
N HIS A 184 -7.03 -0.48 10.16
CA HIS A 184 -7.66 -1.74 10.56
C HIS A 184 -8.04 -1.76 12.05
N LYS A 185 -8.81 -2.74 12.46
CA LYS A 185 -9.08 -3.01 13.88
C LYS A 185 -7.86 -3.67 14.51
N LYS A 186 -7.77 -3.60 15.83
CA LYS A 186 -6.79 -4.40 16.55
C LYS A 186 -7.06 -5.87 16.28
N LEU A 187 -6.01 -6.63 15.96
CA LEU A 187 -6.14 -8.06 15.71
C LEU A 187 -6.66 -8.80 16.95
N THR A 188 -7.62 -9.67 16.74
CA THR A 188 -8.15 -10.60 17.73
C THR A 188 -7.80 -12.05 17.41
N ILE A 189 -7.38 -12.32 16.17
CA ILE A 189 -6.97 -13.62 15.66
C ILE A 189 -5.60 -13.46 14.98
N GLY A 190 -4.66 -14.37 15.25
CA GLY A 190 -3.30 -14.33 14.72
C GLY A 190 -2.37 -13.38 15.48
N SER A 191 -1.19 -13.14 14.93
CA SER A 191 -0.15 -12.31 15.53
C SER A 191 0.15 -11.08 14.68
N PRO A 192 0.46 -9.92 15.29
CA PRO A 192 0.97 -8.75 14.57
C PRO A 192 2.38 -8.97 13.99
N ASP A 193 3.05 -10.06 14.37
CA ASP A 193 4.36 -10.44 13.85
C ASP A 193 4.26 -11.33 12.61
N ASP A 194 3.08 -11.90 12.32
CA ASP A 194 2.81 -12.64 11.09
C ASP A 194 2.82 -11.69 9.88
N TRP A 195 3.26 -12.19 8.72
CA TRP A 195 3.21 -11.39 7.49
C TRP A 195 1.77 -11.23 6.99
N TYR A 196 1.01 -12.31 7.00
CA TYR A 196 -0.40 -12.32 6.62
C TYR A 196 -1.30 -12.65 7.79
N THR A 197 -2.48 -12.03 7.83
CA THR A 197 -3.51 -12.38 8.81
C THR A 197 -4.05 -13.80 8.58
N THR A 198 -4.36 -14.50 9.66
CA THR A 198 -5.10 -15.77 9.64
C THR A 198 -6.61 -15.60 9.85
N ASP A 199 -7.07 -14.36 10.05
CA ASP A 199 -8.49 -14.05 10.21
C ASP A 199 -9.22 -14.16 8.86
N PRO A 200 -10.20 -15.08 8.72
CA PRO A 200 -10.89 -15.34 7.45
C PRO A 200 -11.73 -14.14 6.97
N GLU A 201 -12.25 -13.31 7.87
CA GLU A 201 -13.02 -12.13 7.49
C GLU A 201 -12.13 -11.06 6.85
N LEU A 202 -10.92 -10.88 7.39
CA LEU A 202 -9.94 -9.94 6.82
C LEU A 202 -9.39 -10.46 5.47
N GLN A 203 -9.22 -11.79 5.34
CA GLN A 203 -8.83 -12.39 4.05
C GLN A 203 -9.91 -12.19 2.99
N LYS A 204 -11.19 -12.33 3.36
CA LYS A 204 -12.32 -12.06 2.47
C LYS A 204 -12.42 -10.58 2.11
N GLU A 205 -12.19 -9.68 3.07
CA GLU A 205 -12.14 -8.24 2.82
C GLU A 205 -11.06 -7.90 1.78
N TRP A 206 -9.86 -8.45 1.93
CA TRP A 206 -8.78 -8.31 0.95
C TRP A 206 -9.23 -8.77 -0.44
N TYR A 207 -9.82 -9.96 -0.53
CA TYR A 207 -10.27 -10.51 -1.81
C TYR A 207 -11.26 -9.56 -2.53
N VAL A 208 -12.25 -9.06 -1.82
CA VAL A 208 -13.27 -8.17 -2.39
C VAL A 208 -12.67 -6.85 -2.88
N ARG A 209 -11.72 -6.29 -2.11
CA ARG A 209 -11.04 -5.03 -2.46
C ARG A 209 -10.11 -5.17 -3.67
N ILE A 210 -9.33 -6.25 -3.72
CA ILE A 210 -8.42 -6.49 -4.86
C ILE A 210 -9.19 -6.96 -6.09
N LYS A 211 -10.28 -7.69 -5.90
CA LYS A 211 -11.20 -8.01 -7.00
C LYS A 211 -11.78 -6.74 -7.64
N GLU A 212 -12.18 -5.74 -6.85
CA GLU A 212 -12.62 -4.44 -7.37
C GLU A 212 -11.55 -3.81 -8.28
N LEU A 213 -10.28 -3.79 -7.84
CA LEU A 213 -9.17 -3.27 -8.63
C LEU A 213 -9.00 -4.04 -9.95
N VAL A 214 -9.03 -5.36 -9.90
CA VAL A 214 -8.90 -6.21 -11.10
C VAL A 214 -10.08 -6.02 -12.06
N ASP A 215 -11.30 -6.01 -11.56
CA ASP A 215 -12.51 -5.84 -12.37
C ASP A 215 -12.59 -4.45 -13.03
N MET A 216 -12.10 -3.41 -12.35
CA MET A 216 -12.16 -2.05 -12.89
C MET A 216 -11.12 -1.78 -13.99
N TYR A 217 -9.93 -2.36 -13.87
CA TYR A 217 -8.81 -2.00 -14.74
C TYR A 217 -8.35 -3.12 -15.68
N HIS A 218 -8.77 -4.36 -15.45
CA HIS A 218 -8.37 -5.53 -16.25
C HIS A 218 -6.85 -5.52 -16.57
N PRO A 219 -5.99 -5.55 -15.54
CA PRO A 219 -4.55 -5.47 -15.75
C PRO A 219 -4.02 -6.72 -16.43
N ASP A 220 -3.00 -6.56 -17.29
CA ASP A 220 -2.26 -7.69 -17.88
C ASP A 220 -1.40 -8.44 -16.85
N LEU A 221 -1.09 -7.82 -15.72
CA LEU A 221 -0.26 -8.36 -14.64
C LEU A 221 -0.79 -7.87 -13.29
N LEU A 222 -0.95 -8.80 -12.35
CA LEU A 222 -1.13 -8.49 -10.93
C LEU A 222 0.13 -8.96 -10.18
N TYR A 223 0.81 -8.04 -9.51
CA TYR A 223 1.93 -8.32 -8.63
C TYR A 223 1.47 -8.26 -7.18
N THR A 224 1.81 -9.27 -6.40
CA THR A 224 1.63 -9.28 -4.95
C THR A 224 2.99 -9.25 -4.26
N ASP A 225 3.17 -8.44 -3.23
CA ASP A 225 4.44 -8.35 -2.52
C ASP A 225 4.65 -9.59 -1.62
N GLY A 226 5.63 -10.40 -1.97
CA GLY A 226 5.94 -11.66 -1.32
C GLY A 226 5.42 -12.89 -2.07
N SER A 227 4.61 -13.70 -1.42
CA SER A 227 3.97 -14.89 -1.98
C SER A 227 2.50 -14.61 -2.34
N ILE A 228 1.81 -15.60 -2.90
CA ILE A 228 0.35 -15.56 -3.04
C ILE A 228 -0.25 -15.29 -1.66
N PRO A 229 -1.02 -14.20 -1.48
CA PRO A 229 -1.56 -13.85 -0.18
C PRO A 229 -2.32 -15.00 0.46
N PHE A 230 -2.05 -15.21 1.76
CA PHE A 230 -2.62 -16.24 2.63
C PHE A 230 -2.29 -17.69 2.24
N ASN A 231 -1.72 -17.95 1.05
CA ASN A 231 -1.39 -19.30 0.54
C ASN A 231 -2.52 -20.32 0.70
N ASN A 232 -3.76 -19.90 0.50
CA ASN A 232 -4.98 -20.68 0.64
C ASN A 232 -5.92 -20.49 -0.55
N GLU A 233 -7.17 -20.93 -0.40
CA GLU A 233 -8.18 -20.84 -1.45
C GLU A 233 -8.52 -19.40 -1.82
N VAL A 234 -8.50 -18.46 -0.88
CA VAL A 234 -8.78 -17.04 -1.13
C VAL A 234 -7.74 -16.45 -2.09
N GLY A 235 -6.44 -16.70 -1.85
CA GLY A 235 -5.37 -16.28 -2.74
C GLY A 235 -5.46 -16.93 -4.13
N ARG A 236 -5.76 -18.23 -4.18
CA ARG A 236 -5.97 -18.95 -5.46
C ARG A 236 -7.17 -18.42 -6.24
N SER A 237 -8.25 -18.06 -5.56
CA SER A 237 -9.44 -17.45 -6.17
C SER A 237 -9.12 -16.11 -6.82
N MET A 238 -8.19 -15.33 -6.27
CA MET A 238 -7.73 -14.08 -6.89
C MET A 238 -6.96 -14.34 -8.19
N ILE A 239 -6.12 -15.37 -8.23
CA ILE A 239 -5.44 -15.78 -9.46
C ILE A 239 -6.45 -16.20 -10.52
N ALA A 240 -7.44 -17.01 -10.15
CA ALA A 240 -8.51 -17.41 -11.06
C ALA A 240 -9.30 -16.20 -11.59
N CYS A 241 -9.63 -15.24 -10.71
CA CYS A 241 -10.28 -13.99 -11.10
C CYS A 241 -9.45 -13.22 -12.15
N LEU A 242 -8.15 -13.05 -11.90
CA LEU A 242 -7.26 -12.38 -12.86
C LEU A 242 -7.22 -13.08 -14.21
N LEU A 243 -7.07 -14.41 -14.20
CA LEU A 243 -7.01 -15.21 -15.45
C LEU A 243 -8.33 -15.17 -16.23
N TYR A 244 -9.46 -15.08 -15.53
CA TYR A 244 -10.78 -14.99 -16.18
C TYR A 244 -11.03 -13.59 -16.76
N THR A 245 -10.55 -12.54 -16.14
CA THR A 245 -10.77 -11.15 -16.56
C THR A 245 -9.71 -10.61 -17.51
N SER A 246 -8.51 -11.21 -17.49
CA SER A 246 -7.45 -10.85 -18.45
C SER A 246 -7.82 -11.35 -19.85
N PRO A 247 -7.54 -10.56 -20.92
CA PRO A 247 -7.68 -11.08 -22.28
C PRO A 247 -6.82 -12.35 -22.39
N SER A 248 -7.43 -13.43 -22.85
CA SER A 248 -6.72 -14.70 -23.11
C SER A 248 -5.49 -14.44 -24.00
N PRO A 249 -4.38 -15.11 -23.76
CA PRO A 249 -3.20 -15.00 -24.61
C PRO A 249 -3.48 -15.38 -26.06
#